data_3b91e1731079ded550c968f42f5af724
#
_entry.id   3b91e1731079ded550c968f42f5af724
#
_cell.length_a   1.000
_cell.length_b   1.000
_cell.length_c   1.000
_cell.angle_alpha   90.00
_cell.angle_beta   90.00
_cell.angle_gamma   90.00
#
_symmetry.space_group_name_H-M   'P 1'
#
loop_
_entity.id
_entity.type
_entity.pdbx_description
1 polymer ?
#
loop_
_entity_poly.entity_id
_entity_poly.type
_entity_poly.pdbx_seq_one_letter_code
_entity_poly.pdbx_strand_id
1 'polypeptide(L)'
;MEKEVDIVALGELLIDFTEAGYGKDGMKLFEQNPGGAPANLLTVASHMGCRTSFIGKVGKDMHGAFLKRTLQNEGIAVDHLIEDDKYFTTLAFVEIDENGERKFSFARKPGADTQLRKEELDPTLLQKGKIFHFGSLSLTDEPAKSATLEAVHIAKDAGALISYDPNYRASLWRNEQTAVQEMK
;
A
#
# COMPACT_ATOMS: atom_id res chain seq x y z
N MET A 1 26.14 6.71 3.96
CA MET A 1 25.48 6.02 5.10
C MET A 1 25.43 4.54 4.76
N GLU A 2 25.62 3.65 5.74
CA GLU A 2 25.54 2.21 5.50
C GLU A 2 24.08 1.81 5.19
N LYS A 3 23.89 0.95 4.18
CA LYS A 3 22.58 0.47 3.76
C LYS A 3 22.15 -0.73 4.63
N GLU A 4 21.28 -0.46 5.60
CA GLU A 4 20.86 -1.44 6.62
C GLU A 4 19.58 -2.19 6.27
N VAL A 5 18.74 -1.63 5.37
CA VAL A 5 17.45 -2.20 4.94
C VAL A 5 17.57 -2.61 3.49
N ASP A 6 17.18 -3.84 3.16
CA ASP A 6 17.29 -4.33 1.79
C ASP A 6 16.22 -3.71 0.89
N ILE A 7 14.96 -3.66 1.35
CA ILE A 7 13.86 -3.02 0.62
C ILE A 7 13.02 -2.16 1.56
N VAL A 8 12.87 -0.89 1.22
CA VAL A 8 11.86 0.01 1.79
C VAL A 8 10.76 0.17 0.76
N ALA A 9 9.52 -0.10 1.12
CA ALA A 9 8.38 0.12 0.23
C ALA A 9 7.41 1.16 0.81
N LEU A 10 6.86 2.01 -0.07
CA LEU A 10 5.84 2.99 0.25
C LEU A 10 4.60 2.76 -0.62
N GLY A 11 3.44 2.80 0.00
CA GLY A 11 2.19 2.77 -0.76
C GLY A 11 0.96 2.38 0.06
N GLU A 12 -0.04 1.88 -0.65
CA GLU A 12 -1.29 1.44 -0.08
C GLU A 12 -1.14 0.15 0.74
N LEU A 13 -1.86 0.12 1.84
CA LEU A 13 -2.13 -1.07 2.64
C LEU A 13 -3.62 -1.05 2.96
N LEU A 14 -4.34 -2.08 2.56
CA LEU A 14 -5.79 -2.10 2.55
C LEU A 14 -6.36 -3.49 2.85
N ILE A 15 -7.66 -3.59 3.00
CA ILE A 15 -8.36 -4.87 3.09
C ILE A 15 -9.01 -5.18 1.75
N ASP A 16 -8.73 -6.38 1.22
CA ASP A 16 -9.49 -6.99 0.13
C ASP A 16 -10.57 -7.92 0.72
N PHE A 17 -11.84 -7.51 0.63
CA PHE A 17 -12.97 -8.39 0.92
C PHE A 17 -13.31 -9.20 -0.32
N THR A 18 -12.97 -10.49 -0.32
CA THR A 18 -13.29 -11.41 -1.40
C THR A 18 -14.52 -12.25 -1.06
N GLU A 19 -15.37 -12.49 -2.04
CA GLU A 19 -16.57 -13.32 -1.85
C GLU A 19 -16.18 -14.75 -1.44
N ALA A 20 -16.76 -15.23 -0.34
CA ALA A 20 -16.50 -16.54 0.26
C ALA A 20 -17.75 -17.46 0.27
N GLY A 21 -18.70 -17.17 -0.63
CA GLY A 21 -19.94 -17.93 -0.73
C GLY A 21 -21.06 -17.40 0.15
N TYR A 22 -21.93 -18.31 0.64
CA TYR A 22 -23.14 -17.94 1.38
C TYR A 22 -23.19 -18.67 2.74
N GLY A 23 -23.61 -17.95 3.75
CA GLY A 23 -23.89 -18.49 5.07
C GLY A 23 -25.16 -19.34 5.11
N LYS A 24 -25.45 -19.94 6.28
CA LYS A 24 -26.60 -20.82 6.47
C LYS A 24 -27.95 -20.15 6.18
N ASP A 25 -28.02 -18.84 6.36
CA ASP A 25 -29.25 -18.04 6.15
C ASP A 25 -29.29 -17.38 4.75
N GLY A 26 -28.45 -17.84 3.81
CA GLY A 26 -28.37 -17.30 2.47
C GLY A 26 -27.70 -15.91 2.39
N MET A 27 -27.06 -15.46 3.47
CA MET A 27 -26.32 -14.19 3.49
C MET A 27 -24.95 -14.37 2.83
N LYS A 28 -24.58 -13.43 1.97
CA LYS A 28 -23.27 -13.41 1.31
C LYS A 28 -22.15 -13.26 2.37
N LEU A 29 -21.12 -14.07 2.26
CA LEU A 29 -19.94 -14.03 3.12
C LEU A 29 -18.76 -13.43 2.37
N PHE A 30 -17.90 -12.73 3.10
CA PHE A 30 -16.64 -12.20 2.60
C PHE A 30 -15.48 -12.60 3.50
N GLU A 31 -14.38 -12.99 2.88
CA GLU A 31 -13.10 -13.16 3.58
C GLU A 31 -12.36 -11.83 3.62
N GLN A 32 -11.78 -11.54 4.78
CA GLN A 32 -10.95 -10.37 5.01
C GLN A 32 -9.49 -10.71 4.70
N ASN A 33 -8.98 -10.24 3.57
CA ASN A 33 -7.61 -10.48 3.15
C ASN A 33 -6.76 -9.20 3.25
N PRO A 34 -5.51 -9.29 3.72
CA PRO A 34 -4.58 -8.18 3.63
C PRO A 34 -4.23 -7.94 2.15
N GLY A 35 -4.25 -6.68 1.74
CA GLY A 35 -3.97 -6.25 0.37
C GLY A 35 -3.06 -5.03 0.32
N GLY A 36 -2.60 -4.71 -0.88
CA GLY A 36 -1.66 -3.64 -1.17
C GLY A 36 -0.43 -4.19 -1.90
N ALA A 37 -0.19 -3.74 -3.14
CA ALA A 37 0.90 -4.28 -3.95
C ALA A 37 2.29 -4.10 -3.31
N PRO A 38 2.63 -2.93 -2.72
CA PRO A 38 3.92 -2.76 -2.04
C PRO A 38 4.10 -3.69 -0.84
N ALA A 39 3.03 -3.92 -0.06
CA ALA A 39 3.06 -4.84 1.08
C ALA A 39 3.25 -6.29 0.63
N ASN A 40 2.56 -6.72 -0.42
CA ASN A 40 2.70 -8.06 -1.00
C ASN A 40 4.13 -8.32 -1.47
N LEU A 41 4.77 -7.34 -2.12
CA LEU A 41 6.17 -7.43 -2.50
C LEU A 41 7.08 -7.63 -1.28
N LEU A 42 6.87 -6.85 -0.22
CA LEU A 42 7.67 -6.97 1.00
C LEU A 42 7.48 -8.30 1.71
N THR A 43 6.26 -8.86 1.71
CA THR A 43 5.98 -10.19 2.26
C THR A 43 6.82 -11.26 1.58
N VAL A 44 6.82 -11.28 0.23
CA VAL A 44 7.64 -12.23 -0.53
C VAL A 44 9.13 -12.02 -0.25
N ALA A 45 9.59 -10.77 -0.25
CA ALA A 45 10.99 -10.44 0.00
C ALA A 45 11.43 -10.83 1.41
N SER A 46 10.58 -10.61 2.42
CA SER A 46 10.84 -11.01 3.81
C SER A 46 11.00 -12.53 3.93
N HIS A 47 10.10 -13.31 3.30
CA HIS A 47 10.22 -14.79 3.25
C HIS A 47 11.49 -15.27 2.55
N MET A 48 12.06 -14.46 1.65
CA MET A 48 13.36 -14.72 1.01
C MET A 48 14.56 -14.28 1.87
N GLY A 49 14.33 -13.79 3.09
CA GLY A 49 15.36 -13.38 4.04
C GLY A 49 15.83 -11.93 3.89
N CYS A 50 15.14 -11.10 3.13
CA CYS A 50 15.44 -9.67 3.04
C CYS A 50 14.96 -8.93 4.31
N ARG A 51 15.72 -7.91 4.72
CA ARG A 51 15.27 -6.95 5.73
C ARG A 51 14.40 -5.92 5.05
N THR A 52 13.13 -5.86 5.46
CA THR A 52 12.09 -5.06 4.79
C THR A 52 11.46 -4.06 5.75
N SER A 53 11.06 -2.90 5.25
CA SER A 53 10.33 -1.87 6.00
C SER A 53 9.22 -1.27 5.15
N PHE A 54 8.05 -1.07 5.76
CA PHE A 54 6.89 -0.50 5.09
C PHE A 54 6.63 0.93 5.57
N ILE A 55 6.41 1.83 4.61
CA ILE A 55 5.94 3.21 4.82
C ILE A 55 4.53 3.33 4.26
N GLY A 56 3.60 3.77 5.08
CA GLY A 56 2.21 3.97 4.65
C GLY A 56 1.32 4.45 5.77
N LYS A 57 0.03 4.51 5.49
CA LYS A 57 -0.96 4.97 6.46
C LYS A 57 -2.21 4.11 6.40
N VAL A 58 -2.70 3.70 7.57
CA VAL A 58 -3.96 2.99 7.78
C VAL A 58 -4.81 3.75 8.80
N GLY A 59 -6.08 3.46 8.89
CA GLY A 59 -6.93 4.01 9.94
C GLY A 59 -6.59 3.39 11.30
N LYS A 60 -6.82 4.16 12.36
CA LYS A 60 -6.80 3.64 13.75
C LYS A 60 -8.11 2.92 14.03
N ASP A 61 -8.33 1.85 13.28
CA ASP A 61 -9.53 1.01 13.30
C ASP A 61 -9.16 -0.47 13.37
N MET A 62 -10.16 -1.36 13.42
CA MET A 62 -9.94 -2.80 13.53
C MET A 62 -9.17 -3.36 12.31
N HIS A 63 -9.34 -2.77 11.13
CA HIS A 63 -8.70 -3.20 9.89
C HIS A 63 -7.23 -2.75 9.85
N GLY A 64 -6.95 -1.51 10.25
CA GLY A 64 -5.56 -1.01 10.39
C GLY A 64 -4.77 -1.83 11.41
N ALA A 65 -5.38 -2.13 12.56
CA ALA A 65 -4.75 -2.99 13.57
C ALA A 65 -4.51 -4.42 13.07
N PHE A 66 -5.41 -4.98 12.26
CA PHE A 66 -5.24 -6.29 11.62
C PHE A 66 -4.06 -6.25 10.64
N LEU A 67 -4.03 -5.27 9.73
CA LEU A 67 -2.98 -5.12 8.71
C LEU A 67 -1.59 -4.94 9.34
N LYS A 68 -1.49 -4.10 10.37
CA LYS A 68 -0.23 -3.88 11.10
C LYS A 68 0.31 -5.18 11.69
N ARG A 69 -0.56 -5.94 12.39
CA ARG A 69 -0.17 -7.25 12.94
C ARG A 69 0.23 -8.24 11.83
N THR A 70 -0.47 -8.23 10.71
CA THR A 70 -0.12 -9.09 9.58
C THR A 70 1.29 -8.80 9.09
N LEU A 71 1.64 -7.54 8.82
CA LEU A 71 2.99 -7.18 8.37
C LEU A 71 4.06 -7.56 9.42
N GLN A 72 3.77 -7.36 10.72
CA GLN A 72 4.68 -7.76 11.80
C GLN A 72 4.91 -9.27 11.81
N ASN A 73 3.86 -10.08 11.62
CA ASN A 73 3.96 -11.54 11.57
C ASN A 73 4.76 -12.02 10.36
N GLU A 74 4.72 -11.26 9.25
CA GLU A 74 5.53 -11.51 8.05
C GLU A 74 6.99 -11.02 8.19
N GLY A 75 7.38 -10.50 9.36
CA GLY A 75 8.74 -10.01 9.62
C GLY A 75 9.09 -8.66 8.97
N ILE A 76 8.08 -7.90 8.58
CA ILE A 76 8.24 -6.57 7.98
C ILE A 76 8.27 -5.52 9.09
N ALA A 77 9.25 -4.62 9.09
CA ALA A 77 9.29 -3.49 10.02
C ALA A 77 8.15 -2.50 9.74
N VAL A 78 7.35 -2.18 10.77
CA VAL A 78 6.15 -1.34 10.69
C VAL A 78 6.26 -0.05 11.51
N ASP A 79 7.46 0.35 11.90
CA ASP A 79 7.70 1.56 12.70
C ASP A 79 7.26 2.84 11.97
N HIS A 80 7.17 2.77 10.63
CA HIS A 80 6.75 3.86 9.75
C HIS A 80 5.36 3.63 9.13
N LEU A 81 4.59 2.67 9.65
CA LEU A 81 3.17 2.51 9.36
C LEU A 81 2.36 3.37 10.33
N ILE A 82 1.79 4.45 9.83
CA ILE A 82 1.03 5.43 10.62
C ILE A 82 -0.41 4.97 10.79
N GLU A 83 -0.93 5.03 12.01
CA GLU A 83 -2.35 4.83 12.33
C GLU A 83 -3.03 6.19 12.49
N ASP A 84 -3.96 6.51 11.58
CA ASP A 84 -4.63 7.81 11.50
C ASP A 84 -5.97 7.78 12.26
N ASP A 85 -6.17 8.76 13.16
CA ASP A 85 -7.41 8.86 13.95
C ASP A 85 -8.61 9.40 13.15
N LYS A 86 -8.37 10.01 11.98
CA LYS A 86 -9.37 10.73 11.20
C LYS A 86 -9.89 9.95 10.00
N TYR A 87 -8.99 9.21 9.34
CA TYR A 87 -9.29 8.53 8.10
C TYR A 87 -9.36 7.02 8.30
N PHE A 88 -10.35 6.39 7.68
CA PHE A 88 -10.57 4.96 7.79
C PHE A 88 -9.61 4.17 6.89
N THR A 89 -9.27 2.95 7.29
CA THR A 89 -8.51 2.03 6.44
C THR A 89 -9.25 1.79 5.13
N THR A 90 -8.56 1.87 4.01
CA THR A 90 -9.13 1.59 2.69
C THR A 90 -9.63 0.16 2.61
N LEU A 91 -10.85 -0.01 2.08
CA LEU A 91 -11.44 -1.31 1.80
C LEU A 91 -11.67 -1.46 0.29
N ALA A 92 -11.34 -2.63 -0.22
CA ALA A 92 -11.71 -3.07 -1.56
C ALA A 92 -12.65 -4.27 -1.45
N PHE A 93 -13.73 -4.26 -2.21
CA PHE A 93 -14.63 -5.40 -2.36
C PHE A 93 -14.39 -6.02 -3.73
N VAL A 94 -14.12 -7.31 -3.75
CA VAL A 94 -13.79 -8.05 -4.96
C VAL A 94 -14.94 -9.01 -5.27
N GLU A 95 -15.58 -8.80 -6.38
CA GLU A 95 -16.57 -9.71 -6.94
C GLU A 95 -16.00 -10.41 -8.17
N ILE A 96 -16.38 -11.67 -8.36
CA ILE A 96 -16.08 -12.41 -9.60
C ILE A 96 -17.36 -12.43 -10.43
N ASP A 97 -17.31 -11.89 -11.63
CA ASP A 97 -18.47 -11.91 -12.51
C ASP A 97 -18.67 -13.28 -13.18
N GLU A 98 -19.76 -13.39 -13.95
CA GLU A 98 -20.15 -14.64 -14.64
C GLU A 98 -19.09 -15.16 -15.64
N ASN A 99 -18.17 -14.27 -16.09
CA ASN A 99 -17.06 -14.60 -16.99
C ASN A 99 -15.77 -14.95 -16.23
N GLY A 100 -15.78 -14.91 -14.90
CA GLY A 100 -14.61 -15.12 -14.06
C GLY A 100 -13.71 -13.88 -13.93
N GLU A 101 -14.15 -12.71 -14.39
CA GLU A 101 -13.41 -11.46 -14.26
C GLU A 101 -13.62 -10.82 -12.89
N ARG A 102 -12.54 -10.25 -12.35
CA ARG A 102 -12.57 -9.57 -11.05
C ARG A 102 -13.05 -8.13 -11.20
N LYS A 103 -14.12 -7.78 -10.49
CA LYS A 103 -14.62 -6.42 -10.35
C LYS A 103 -14.25 -5.89 -8.95
N PHE A 104 -13.74 -4.65 -8.90
CA PHE A 104 -13.31 -4.01 -7.66
C PHE A 104 -14.22 -2.81 -7.35
N SER A 105 -14.68 -2.74 -6.11
CA SER A 105 -15.35 -1.56 -5.55
C SER A 105 -14.56 -1.07 -4.34
N PHE A 106 -14.15 0.22 -4.36
CA PHE A 106 -13.27 0.78 -3.33
C PHE A 106 -14.01 1.75 -2.41
N ALA A 107 -13.88 1.55 -1.11
CA ALA A 107 -14.18 2.54 -0.09
C ALA A 107 -12.87 3.30 0.26
N ARG A 108 -12.52 4.33 -0.56
CA ARG A 108 -11.22 5.03 -0.56
C ARG A 108 -11.37 6.54 -0.85
N LYS A 109 -12.45 7.21 -0.37
CA LYS A 109 -12.69 8.62 -0.70
C LYS A 109 -12.98 9.47 0.55
N PRO A 110 -11.92 9.92 1.27
CA PRO A 110 -10.53 9.46 1.21
C PRO A 110 -10.30 8.22 2.10
N GLY A 111 -9.42 7.33 1.70
CA GLY A 111 -8.87 6.31 2.56
C GLY A 111 -7.60 6.82 3.26
N ALA A 112 -7.22 6.23 4.39
CA ALA A 112 -6.05 6.66 5.15
C ALA A 112 -4.76 6.63 4.30
N ASP A 113 -4.61 5.65 3.42
CA ASP A 113 -3.45 5.50 2.53
C ASP A 113 -3.24 6.69 1.59
N THR A 114 -4.31 7.42 1.21
CA THR A 114 -4.22 8.64 0.39
C THR A 114 -3.78 9.87 1.19
N GLN A 115 -3.65 9.76 2.51
CA GLN A 115 -3.45 10.89 3.42
C GLN A 115 -2.05 10.93 4.06
N LEU A 116 -1.11 10.15 3.53
CA LEU A 116 0.29 10.22 3.92
C LEU A 116 0.89 11.57 3.48
N ARG A 117 1.59 12.26 4.39
CA ARG A 117 2.16 13.58 4.16
C ARG A 117 3.69 13.53 4.14
N LYS A 118 4.32 14.51 3.49
CA LYS A 118 5.79 14.63 3.43
C LYS A 118 6.43 14.73 4.82
N GLU A 119 5.78 15.44 5.74
CA GLU A 119 6.26 15.69 7.09
C GLU A 119 6.25 14.42 7.96
N GLU A 120 5.56 13.39 7.51
CA GLU A 120 5.46 12.09 8.18
C GLU A 120 6.52 11.08 7.69
N LEU A 121 7.30 11.43 6.68
CA LEU A 121 8.39 10.61 6.18
C LEU A 121 9.60 10.67 7.12
N ASP A 122 10.25 9.53 7.31
CA ASP A 122 11.57 9.49 7.95
C ASP A 122 12.68 9.44 6.87
N PRO A 123 13.39 10.56 6.66
CA PRO A 123 14.51 10.59 5.72
C PRO A 123 15.62 9.59 6.07
N THR A 124 15.81 9.28 7.36
CA THR A 124 16.85 8.35 7.80
C THR A 124 16.57 6.94 7.29
N LEU A 125 15.32 6.47 7.38
CA LEU A 125 14.92 5.17 6.82
C LEU A 125 15.13 5.14 5.31
N LEU A 126 14.66 6.17 4.60
CA LEU A 126 14.78 6.26 3.13
C LEU A 126 16.24 6.22 2.66
N GLN A 127 17.15 6.85 3.42
CA GLN A 127 18.59 6.84 3.13
C GLN A 127 19.27 5.48 3.41
N LYS A 128 18.70 4.66 4.31
CA LYS A 128 19.22 3.33 4.66
C LYS A 128 18.77 2.20 3.75
N GLY A 129 17.77 2.42 2.90
CA GLY A 129 17.26 1.42 1.96
C GLY A 129 18.21 1.18 0.78
N LYS A 130 18.47 -0.09 0.40
CA LYS A 130 19.16 -0.43 -0.84
C LYS A 130 18.25 -0.24 -2.05
N ILE A 131 17.00 -0.66 -1.91
CA ILE A 131 15.92 -0.53 -2.90
C ILE A 131 14.79 0.26 -2.25
N PHE A 132 14.27 1.25 -2.97
CA PHE A 132 13.02 1.92 -2.63
C PHE A 132 11.97 1.54 -3.65
N HIS A 133 10.88 0.92 -3.19
CA HIS A 133 9.78 0.44 -4.03
C HIS A 133 8.50 1.24 -3.77
N PHE A 134 7.76 1.56 -4.83
CA PHE A 134 6.43 2.17 -4.74
C PHE A 134 5.54 1.76 -5.90
N GLY A 135 4.23 1.94 -5.72
CA GLY A 135 3.21 1.66 -6.75
C GLY A 135 2.49 2.93 -7.21
N SER A 136 1.77 2.83 -8.33
CA SER A 136 1.03 3.97 -8.88
C SER A 136 -0.15 4.42 -8.03
N LEU A 137 -0.69 3.56 -7.16
CA LEU A 137 -1.84 3.89 -6.32
C LEU A 137 -1.55 5.00 -5.32
N SER A 138 -0.30 5.15 -4.90
CA SER A 138 0.13 6.28 -4.06
C SER A 138 0.24 7.61 -4.81
N LEU A 139 0.11 7.59 -6.14
CA LEU A 139 0.13 8.79 -7.00
C LEU A 139 -1.27 9.29 -7.39
N THR A 140 -2.35 8.60 -6.97
CA THR A 140 -3.73 8.92 -7.37
C THR A 140 -4.27 10.19 -6.74
N ASP A 141 -3.86 10.50 -5.51
CA ASP A 141 -4.44 11.57 -4.68
C ASP A 141 -3.37 12.31 -3.86
N GLU A 142 -3.60 13.58 -3.61
CA GLU A 142 -2.84 14.36 -2.63
C GLU A 142 -3.40 14.11 -1.20
N PRO A 143 -2.55 14.17 -0.17
CA PRO A 143 -1.12 14.50 -0.15
C PRO A 143 -0.18 13.32 -0.41
N ALA A 144 -0.69 12.08 -0.54
CA ALA A 144 0.12 10.87 -0.69
C ALA A 144 1.03 10.92 -1.92
N LYS A 145 0.55 11.48 -3.03
CA LYS A 145 1.37 11.68 -4.24
C LYS A 145 2.61 12.52 -3.94
N SER A 146 2.43 13.68 -3.33
CA SER A 146 3.54 14.57 -2.98
C SER A 146 4.52 13.90 -2.01
N ALA A 147 4.03 13.11 -1.05
CA ALA A 147 4.88 12.36 -0.12
C ALA A 147 5.66 11.25 -0.85
N THR A 148 5.03 10.54 -1.77
CA THR A 148 5.67 9.48 -2.55
C THR A 148 6.81 10.03 -3.40
N LEU A 149 6.58 11.14 -4.12
CA LEU A 149 7.60 11.77 -4.95
C LEU A 149 8.78 12.30 -4.12
N GLU A 150 8.51 12.85 -2.94
CA GLU A 150 9.55 13.26 -1.99
C GLU A 150 10.38 12.06 -1.50
N ALA A 151 9.72 10.95 -1.15
CA ALA A 151 10.41 9.73 -0.73
C ALA A 151 11.30 9.16 -1.85
N VAL A 152 10.82 9.16 -3.10
CA VAL A 152 11.62 8.78 -4.29
C VAL A 152 12.87 9.65 -4.41
N HIS A 153 12.71 10.97 -4.25
CA HIS A 153 13.82 11.91 -4.35
C HIS A 153 14.88 11.65 -3.29
N ILE A 154 14.47 11.55 -2.01
CA ILE A 154 15.39 11.28 -0.90
C ILE A 154 16.13 9.93 -1.08
N ALA A 155 15.40 8.87 -1.45
CA ALA A 155 15.99 7.55 -1.63
C ALA A 155 16.97 7.52 -2.80
N LYS A 156 16.62 8.15 -3.93
CA LYS A 156 17.46 8.26 -5.13
C LYS A 156 18.75 9.04 -4.86
N ASP A 157 18.65 10.18 -4.17
CA ASP A 157 19.81 11.01 -3.83
C ASP A 157 20.76 10.27 -2.85
N ALA A 158 20.23 9.38 -2.02
CA ALA A 158 21.00 8.49 -1.18
C ALA A 158 21.55 7.24 -1.92
N GLY A 159 21.36 7.15 -3.24
CA GLY A 159 21.88 6.06 -4.07
C GLY A 159 21.10 4.74 -3.95
N ALA A 160 19.83 4.77 -3.55
CA ALA A 160 18.97 3.60 -3.62
C ALA A 160 18.55 3.29 -5.06
N LEU A 161 18.39 2.01 -5.37
CA LEU A 161 17.74 1.59 -6.60
C LEU A 161 16.23 1.87 -6.48
N ILE A 162 15.66 2.55 -7.46
CA ILE A 162 14.23 2.83 -7.50
C ILE A 162 13.50 1.72 -8.25
N SER A 163 12.53 1.11 -7.59
CA SER A 163 11.66 0.06 -8.14
C SER A 163 10.22 0.59 -8.19
N TYR A 164 9.57 0.46 -9.32
CA TYR A 164 8.23 0.98 -9.56
C TYR A 164 7.32 -0.08 -10.18
N ASP A 165 6.14 -0.26 -9.58
CA ASP A 165 5.07 -1.09 -10.15
C ASP A 165 3.90 -0.18 -10.59
N PRO A 166 3.63 -0.06 -11.91
CA PRO A 166 2.49 0.71 -12.41
C PRO A 166 1.15 0.23 -11.87
N ASN A 167 0.97 -1.06 -11.70
CA ASN A 167 -0.23 -1.71 -11.12
C ASN A 167 -1.54 -0.94 -11.38
N TYR A 168 -1.79 -0.63 -12.65
CA TYR A 168 -2.87 0.26 -13.08
C TYR A 168 -4.25 -0.25 -12.69
N ARG A 169 -5.03 0.60 -12.03
CA ARG A 169 -6.43 0.36 -11.66
C ARG A 169 -7.29 1.50 -12.17
N ALA A 170 -7.89 1.33 -13.35
CA ALA A 170 -8.66 2.38 -14.04
C ALA A 170 -9.70 3.07 -13.15
N SER A 171 -10.35 2.32 -12.24
CA SER A 171 -11.38 2.83 -11.33
C SER A 171 -10.87 3.80 -10.26
N LEU A 172 -9.55 3.84 -10.01
CA LEU A 172 -8.92 4.73 -9.03
C LEU A 172 -8.36 6.02 -9.64
N TRP A 173 -8.29 6.10 -10.96
CA TRP A 173 -7.80 7.27 -11.66
C TRP A 173 -8.95 8.14 -12.19
N ARG A 174 -8.72 9.44 -12.22
CA ARG A 174 -9.69 10.38 -12.80
C ARG A 174 -9.99 10.08 -14.26
N ASN A 175 -8.97 9.73 -15.02
CA ASN A 175 -9.02 9.24 -16.40
C ASN A 175 -7.66 8.64 -16.78
N GLU A 176 -7.61 7.92 -17.91
CA GLU A 176 -6.40 7.27 -18.41
C GLU A 176 -5.27 8.27 -18.73
N GLN A 177 -5.59 9.45 -19.27
CA GLN A 177 -4.58 10.47 -19.58
C GLN A 177 -3.85 10.94 -18.33
N THR A 178 -4.59 11.18 -17.23
CA THR A 178 -4.00 11.53 -15.93
C THR A 178 -3.12 10.40 -15.43
N ALA A 179 -3.57 9.15 -15.51
CA ALA A 179 -2.77 8.00 -15.09
C ALA A 179 -1.44 7.93 -15.88
N VAL A 180 -1.49 8.04 -17.20
CA VAL A 180 -0.28 8.02 -18.07
C VAL A 180 0.68 9.18 -17.75
N GLN A 181 0.17 10.36 -17.41
CA GLN A 181 1.01 11.52 -17.03
C GLN A 181 1.72 11.30 -15.71
N GLU A 182 1.02 10.76 -14.71
CA GLU A 182 1.55 10.58 -13.37
C GLU A 182 2.46 9.35 -13.24
N MET A 183 2.30 8.37 -14.14
CA MET A 183 3.12 7.15 -14.17
C MET A 183 4.44 7.31 -14.95
N LYS A 184 4.66 8.42 -15.65
CA LYS A 184 5.89 8.71 -16.42
C LYS A 184 6.94 9.43 -15.60
#